data_ddf7cd80ea2c0890179792ba5a5ecbf0
#
_entry.id   ddf7cd80ea2c0890179792ba5a5ecbf0
#
_cell.length_a   1.000
_cell.length_b   1.000
_cell.length_c   1.000
_cell.angle_alpha   90.00
_cell.angle_beta   90.00
_cell.angle_gamma   90.00
#
_symmetry.space_group_name_H-M   'P 1'
#
loop_
_entity.id
_entity.type
_entity.pdbx_description
1 polymer ?
#
loop_
_entity_poly.entity_id
_entity_poly.type
_entity_poly.pdbx_seq_one_letter_code
_entity_poly.pdbx_strand_id
1 'polypeptide(L)'
;MGNRSTIEFDLLGNATDSIERAIDLVAWAGEQDDARRLKQAVQTIAHGVELLLKERLRRVHPALIWEVVDKYPSLSARTVTSDGALSRLISIGGLTFSQKDMDLVRSLRSTRNAIEHYAWTTTKQEAERIVGRALAFALHFAEAELGYEFFGYHTRKDDTFSSLLKANTVFAKEMASRNEQGSSTDGLEEQLCPFCRAVAMNANTGACRLCGHWSYQSKELYVDTPF
;
A
#
# COMPACT_ATOMS: atom_id res chain seq x y z
N MET A 1 -12.75 34.83 21.44
CA MET A 1 -12.55 33.41 21.76
C MET A 1 -11.94 32.77 20.52
N GLY A 2 -10.65 32.48 20.54
CA GLY A 2 -9.97 31.88 19.40
C GLY A 2 -10.43 30.44 19.20
N ASN A 3 -10.87 30.13 18.01
CA ASN A 3 -11.23 28.79 17.58
C ASN A 3 -9.93 27.92 17.57
N ARG A 4 -9.71 27.14 18.63
CA ARG A 4 -8.63 26.15 18.68
C ARG A 4 -9.04 25.02 17.76
N SER A 5 -8.52 25.02 16.54
CA SER A 5 -8.67 23.88 15.65
C SER A 5 -8.02 22.65 16.31
N THR A 6 -8.81 21.62 16.57
CA THR A 6 -8.31 20.34 17.06
C THR A 6 -7.75 19.59 15.86
N ILE A 7 -6.52 19.06 16.01
CA ILE A 7 -5.92 18.13 15.04
C ILE A 7 -6.14 16.74 15.60
N GLU A 8 -6.84 15.89 14.85
CA GLU A 8 -7.17 14.53 15.26
C GLU A 8 -6.87 13.56 14.12
N PHE A 9 -6.10 12.55 14.42
CA PHE A 9 -5.86 11.41 13.53
C PHE A 9 -6.26 10.13 14.25
N ASP A 10 -7.17 9.38 13.67
CA ASP A 10 -7.43 8.02 14.11
C ASP A 10 -6.33 7.06 13.59
N LEU A 11 -6.48 5.78 13.88
CA LEU A 11 -5.47 4.78 13.52
C LEU A 11 -5.32 4.62 12.00
N LEU A 12 -6.44 4.67 11.26
CA LEU A 12 -6.43 4.62 9.80
C LEU A 12 -5.82 5.90 9.22
N GLY A 13 -6.23 7.06 9.70
CA GLY A 13 -5.69 8.34 9.26
C GLY A 13 -4.18 8.44 9.45
N ASN A 14 -3.66 7.99 10.60
CA ASN A 14 -2.21 7.91 10.82
C ASN A 14 -1.50 6.92 9.87
N ALA A 15 -2.16 5.79 9.57
CA ALA A 15 -1.61 4.80 8.66
C ALA A 15 -1.52 5.34 7.23
N THR A 16 -2.60 5.95 6.75
CA THR A 16 -2.68 6.49 5.39
C THR A 16 -1.73 7.67 5.19
N ASP A 17 -1.66 8.60 6.14
CA ASP A 17 -0.68 9.71 6.12
C ASP A 17 0.77 9.20 5.98
N SER A 18 1.13 8.18 6.77
CA SER A 18 2.47 7.59 6.70
C SER A 18 2.75 6.92 5.35
N ILE A 19 1.76 6.27 4.75
CA ILE A 19 1.90 5.60 3.45
C ILE A 19 1.96 6.63 2.32
N GLU A 20 1.10 7.65 2.35
CA GLU A 20 1.13 8.76 1.40
C GLU A 20 2.48 9.47 1.43
N ARG A 21 3.03 9.70 2.62
CA ARG A 21 4.37 10.25 2.75
C ARG A 21 5.45 9.35 2.13
N ALA A 22 5.34 8.03 2.28
CA ALA A 22 6.26 7.09 1.63
C ALA A 22 6.11 7.12 0.10
N ILE A 23 4.89 7.24 -0.41
CA ILE A 23 4.59 7.41 -1.84
C ILE A 23 5.27 8.67 -2.38
N ASP A 24 5.09 9.81 -1.72
CA ASP A 24 5.71 11.07 -2.12
C ASP A 24 7.24 10.98 -2.18
N LEU A 25 7.84 10.38 -1.15
CA LEU A 25 9.28 10.18 -1.09
C LEU A 25 9.83 9.31 -2.23
N VAL A 26 9.00 8.47 -2.85
CA VAL A 26 9.40 7.63 -3.99
C VAL A 26 9.03 8.28 -5.31
N ALA A 27 7.79 8.74 -5.47
CA ALA A 27 7.27 9.24 -6.74
C ALA A 27 7.92 10.56 -7.18
N TRP A 28 8.24 11.42 -6.22
CA TRP A 28 8.76 12.77 -6.47
C TRP A 28 10.24 12.91 -6.07
N ALA A 29 11.01 11.88 -6.36
CA ALA A 29 12.45 11.85 -6.13
C ALA A 29 13.16 12.94 -6.94
N GLY A 30 13.70 13.95 -6.27
CA GLY A 30 14.70 14.85 -6.84
C GLY A 30 16.07 14.15 -6.95
N GLU A 31 16.99 14.72 -7.73
CA GLU A 31 18.33 14.16 -7.95
C GLU A 31 19.23 14.16 -6.70
N GLN A 32 18.83 14.85 -5.62
CA GLN A 32 19.66 15.05 -4.43
C GLN A 32 19.21 14.18 -3.25
N ASP A 33 20.19 13.56 -2.58
CA ASP A 33 20.06 12.83 -1.30
C ASP A 33 19.14 11.58 -1.30
N ASP A 34 19.33 10.71 -2.27
CA ASP A 34 18.65 9.42 -2.37
C ASP A 34 18.73 8.58 -1.09
N ALA A 35 19.86 8.59 -0.39
CA ALA A 35 20.07 7.78 0.82
C ALA A 35 19.15 8.22 1.96
N ARG A 36 19.05 9.53 2.22
CA ARG A 36 18.18 10.08 3.27
C ARG A 36 16.71 9.86 2.94
N ARG A 37 16.34 10.09 1.70
CA ARG A 37 14.99 9.91 1.18
C ARG A 37 14.53 8.46 1.30
N LEU A 38 15.34 7.51 0.83
CA LEU A 38 15.04 6.08 0.93
C LEU A 38 14.98 5.60 2.38
N LYS A 39 15.86 6.08 3.25
CA LYS A 39 15.78 5.79 4.69
C LYS A 39 14.44 6.26 5.27
N GLN A 40 14.01 7.48 4.96
CA GLN A 40 12.72 8.01 5.42
C GLN A 40 11.55 7.20 4.84
N ALA A 41 11.60 6.86 3.55
CA ALA A 41 10.56 6.04 2.92
C ALA A 41 10.43 4.67 3.59
N VAL A 42 11.53 4.01 3.94
CA VAL A 42 11.50 2.73 4.69
C VAL A 42 10.88 2.92 6.07
N GLN A 43 11.23 3.98 6.81
CA GLN A 43 10.68 4.23 8.14
C GLN A 43 9.18 4.50 8.09
N THR A 44 8.74 5.38 7.19
CA THR A 44 7.34 5.77 7.07
C THR A 44 6.46 4.62 6.58
N ILE A 45 6.91 3.84 5.59
CA ILE A 45 6.13 2.70 5.12
C ILE A 45 6.05 1.58 6.17
N ALA A 46 7.12 1.32 6.92
CA ALA A 46 7.10 0.35 8.01
C ALA A 46 6.11 0.75 9.11
N HIS A 47 6.06 2.04 9.45
CA HIS A 47 5.08 2.58 10.38
C HIS A 47 3.65 2.44 9.85
N GLY A 48 3.41 2.86 8.60
CA GLY A 48 2.10 2.75 7.97
C GLY A 48 1.58 1.31 7.92
N VAL A 49 2.42 0.34 7.53
CA VAL A 49 2.06 -1.08 7.52
C VAL A 49 1.69 -1.59 8.92
N GLU A 50 2.47 -1.23 9.95
CA GLU A 50 2.13 -1.58 11.33
C GLU A 50 0.75 -1.07 11.74
N LEU A 51 0.45 0.19 11.41
CA LEU A 51 -0.83 0.82 11.73
C LEU A 51 -2.00 0.22 10.95
N LEU A 52 -1.83 -0.14 9.67
CA LEU A 52 -2.86 -0.85 8.89
C LEU A 52 -3.23 -2.20 9.54
N LEU A 53 -2.22 -2.98 9.94
CA LEU A 53 -2.45 -4.26 10.62
C LEU A 53 -3.20 -4.07 11.95
N LYS A 54 -2.84 -3.04 12.72
CA LYS A 54 -3.53 -2.69 13.97
C LYS A 54 -4.95 -2.20 13.71
N GLU A 55 -5.17 -1.39 12.68
CA GLU A 55 -6.52 -0.94 12.32
C GLU A 55 -7.41 -2.14 11.96
N ARG A 56 -6.90 -3.09 11.20
CA ARG A 56 -7.65 -4.31 10.88
C ARG A 56 -7.99 -5.13 12.11
N LEU A 57 -7.06 -5.23 13.08
CA LEU A 57 -7.33 -5.84 14.39
C LEU A 57 -8.38 -5.07 15.18
N ARG A 58 -8.30 -3.74 15.20
CA ARG A 58 -9.28 -2.88 15.87
C ARG A 58 -10.70 -3.12 15.36
N ARG A 59 -10.83 -3.39 14.05
CA ARG A 59 -12.13 -3.72 13.44
C ARG A 59 -12.65 -5.10 13.82
N VAL A 60 -11.78 -6.03 14.23
CA VAL A 60 -12.21 -7.29 14.84
C VAL A 60 -12.67 -7.04 16.27
N HIS A 61 -11.79 -6.46 17.10
CA HIS A 61 -12.13 -5.98 18.44
C HIS A 61 -11.06 -5.01 18.93
N PRO A 62 -11.43 -3.84 19.46
CA PRO A 62 -10.48 -2.80 19.87
C PRO A 62 -9.40 -3.26 20.84
N ALA A 63 -9.72 -4.15 21.79
CA ALA A 63 -8.75 -4.64 22.77
C ALA A 63 -7.60 -5.43 22.15
N LEU A 64 -7.75 -5.97 20.93
CA LEU A 64 -6.73 -6.77 20.26
C LEU A 64 -5.49 -5.99 19.84
N ILE A 65 -5.54 -4.65 19.82
CA ILE A 65 -4.35 -3.84 19.55
C ILE A 65 -3.44 -3.67 20.77
N TRP A 66 -3.87 -4.02 21.99
CA TRP A 66 -3.01 -4.01 23.17
C TRP A 66 -2.18 -5.31 23.26
N GLU A 67 -0.93 -5.18 23.65
CA GLU A 67 -0.04 -6.33 23.86
C GLU A 67 -0.65 -7.28 24.89
N VAL A 68 -1.11 -6.71 26.02
CA VAL A 68 -1.89 -7.40 27.06
C VAL A 68 -3.33 -6.91 26.95
N VAL A 69 -4.23 -7.76 26.50
CA VAL A 69 -5.63 -7.42 26.19
C VAL A 69 -6.35 -6.81 27.41
N ASP A 70 -6.05 -7.29 28.61
CA ASP A 70 -6.64 -6.81 29.87
C ASP A 70 -6.23 -5.35 30.22
N LYS A 71 -5.24 -4.80 29.51
CA LYS A 71 -4.83 -3.41 29.67
C LYS A 71 -5.68 -2.43 28.84
N TYR A 72 -6.61 -2.93 28.02
CA TYR A 72 -7.54 -2.07 27.29
C TYR A 72 -8.46 -1.32 28.27
N PRO A 73 -8.74 -0.02 28.09
CA PRO A 73 -8.27 0.92 27.06
C PRO A 73 -7.10 1.83 27.49
N SER A 74 -6.18 1.37 28.31
CA SER A 74 -5.10 2.19 28.87
C SER A 74 -4.13 2.69 27.80
N LEU A 75 -4.05 4.00 27.59
CA LEU A 75 -3.15 4.63 26.64
C LEU A 75 -1.67 4.55 27.06
N SER A 76 -1.37 4.24 28.32
CA SER A 76 0.01 4.02 28.79
C SER A 76 0.51 2.60 28.55
N ALA A 77 -0.37 1.67 28.18
CA ALA A 77 0.01 0.30 27.89
C ALA A 77 0.55 0.14 26.47
N ARG A 78 1.45 -0.83 26.31
CA ARG A 78 2.02 -1.14 25.00
C ARG A 78 0.98 -1.74 24.08
N THR A 79 1.08 -1.38 22.80
CA THR A 79 0.32 -2.03 21.73
C THR A 79 1.13 -3.17 21.13
N VAL A 80 0.45 -4.09 20.44
CA VAL A 80 1.10 -5.20 19.74
C VAL A 80 2.08 -4.69 18.68
N THR A 81 3.13 -5.45 18.47
CA THR A 81 4.05 -5.25 17.37
C THR A 81 3.43 -5.73 16.04
N SER A 82 4.07 -5.41 14.91
CA SER A 82 3.63 -5.91 13.60
C SER A 82 3.52 -7.44 13.55
N ASP A 83 4.47 -8.17 14.16
CA ASP A 83 4.40 -9.64 14.24
C ASP A 83 3.23 -10.12 15.10
N GLY A 84 3.00 -9.46 16.24
CA GLY A 84 1.88 -9.77 17.10
C GLY A 84 0.53 -9.48 16.43
N ALA A 85 0.46 -8.38 15.68
CA ALA A 85 -0.72 -8.02 14.90
C ALA A 85 -0.99 -9.06 13.80
N LEU A 86 0.03 -9.43 13.04
CA LEU A 86 -0.05 -10.45 12.00
C LEU A 86 -0.52 -11.80 12.57
N SER A 87 0.08 -12.26 13.67
CA SER A 87 -0.30 -13.51 14.36
C SER A 87 -1.77 -13.48 14.80
N ARG A 88 -2.23 -12.39 15.39
CA ARG A 88 -3.63 -12.24 15.82
C ARG A 88 -4.60 -12.16 14.64
N LEU A 89 -4.22 -11.49 13.54
CA LEU A 89 -5.04 -11.45 12.33
C LEU A 89 -5.24 -12.85 11.73
N ILE A 90 -4.22 -13.70 11.78
CA ILE A 90 -4.32 -15.09 11.32
C ILE A 90 -5.19 -15.91 12.29
N SER A 91 -4.86 -15.90 13.59
CA SER A 91 -5.46 -16.83 14.56
C SER A 91 -6.85 -16.40 15.05
N ILE A 92 -7.15 -15.09 15.07
CA ILE A 92 -8.40 -14.53 15.59
C ILE A 92 -9.18 -13.85 14.48
N GLY A 93 -8.49 -13.10 13.61
CA GLY A 93 -9.12 -12.33 12.52
C GLY A 93 -9.51 -13.17 11.31
N GLY A 94 -9.08 -14.42 11.22
CA GLY A 94 -9.41 -15.35 10.13
C GLY A 94 -8.75 -15.01 8.79
N LEU A 95 -7.73 -14.16 8.80
CA LEU A 95 -7.02 -13.75 7.58
C LEU A 95 -5.94 -14.77 7.19
N THR A 96 -5.74 -14.90 5.89
CA THR A 96 -4.65 -15.71 5.35
C THR A 96 -3.62 -14.79 4.69
N PHE A 97 -2.36 -14.98 5.02
CA PHE A 97 -1.23 -14.26 4.42
C PHE A 97 -0.31 -15.22 3.70
N SER A 98 0.23 -14.78 2.57
CA SER A 98 1.30 -15.53 1.91
C SER A 98 2.57 -15.52 2.77
N GLN A 99 3.40 -16.56 2.66
CA GLN A 99 4.71 -16.58 3.33
C GLN A 99 5.54 -15.34 2.96
N LYS A 100 5.47 -14.91 1.70
CA LYS A 100 6.13 -13.71 1.18
C LYS A 100 5.71 -12.43 1.92
N ASP A 101 4.42 -12.29 2.24
CA ASP A 101 3.90 -11.12 2.97
C ASP A 101 4.27 -11.18 4.46
N MET A 102 4.22 -12.36 5.07
CA MET A 102 4.68 -12.54 6.45
C MET A 102 6.17 -12.18 6.61
N ASP A 103 7.01 -12.63 5.69
CA ASP A 103 8.45 -12.33 5.72
C ASP A 103 8.72 -10.85 5.44
N LEU A 104 7.92 -10.22 4.57
CA LEU A 104 7.99 -8.78 4.32
C LEU A 104 7.71 -7.98 5.60
N VAL A 105 6.62 -8.27 6.30
CA VAL A 105 6.23 -7.55 7.52
C VAL A 105 7.32 -7.68 8.60
N ARG A 106 7.87 -8.90 8.79
CA ARG A 106 8.97 -9.14 9.73
C ARG A 106 10.24 -8.38 9.34
N SER A 107 10.58 -8.41 8.06
CA SER A 107 11.74 -7.68 7.52
C SER A 107 11.60 -6.17 7.71
N LEU A 108 10.42 -5.60 7.45
CA LEU A 108 10.16 -4.17 7.66
C LEU A 108 10.37 -3.75 9.11
N ARG A 109 9.84 -4.54 10.06
CA ARG A 109 10.05 -4.28 11.49
C ARG A 109 11.54 -4.33 11.87
N SER A 110 12.24 -5.37 11.42
CA SER A 110 13.68 -5.51 11.68
C SER A 110 14.49 -4.35 11.10
N THR A 111 14.18 -3.96 9.86
CA THR A 111 14.85 -2.84 9.18
C THR A 111 14.57 -1.51 9.89
N ARG A 112 13.31 -1.25 10.28
CA ARG A 112 12.96 -0.05 11.05
C ARG A 112 13.73 0.00 12.37
N ASN A 113 13.77 -1.10 13.12
CA ASN A 113 14.51 -1.16 14.38
C ASN A 113 16.01 -0.90 14.18
N ALA A 114 16.60 -1.44 13.10
CA ALA A 114 18.00 -1.16 12.78
C ALA A 114 18.24 0.33 12.50
N ILE A 115 17.35 0.98 11.75
CA ILE A 115 17.43 2.41 11.44
C ILE A 115 17.28 3.28 12.69
N GLU A 116 16.40 2.91 13.63
CA GLU A 116 16.07 3.71 14.80
C GLU A 116 17.07 3.55 15.94
N HIS A 117 17.64 2.36 16.10
CA HIS A 117 18.42 2.02 17.30
C HIS A 117 19.87 1.63 17.02
N TYR A 118 20.24 1.38 15.76
CA TYR A 118 21.55 0.87 15.38
C TYR A 118 22.06 1.55 14.10
N ALA A 119 23.14 0.99 13.55
CA ALA A 119 23.60 1.33 12.21
C ALA A 119 22.79 0.52 11.17
N TRP A 120 22.35 1.18 10.11
CA TRP A 120 21.72 0.54 8.97
C TRP A 120 22.57 0.75 7.73
N THR A 121 23.10 -0.35 7.19
CA THR A 121 23.88 -0.38 5.96
C THR A 121 23.13 -1.18 4.91
N THR A 122 22.90 -0.59 3.75
CA THR A 122 22.19 -1.23 2.65
C THR A 122 22.62 -0.61 1.33
N THR A 123 22.27 -1.24 0.22
CA THR A 123 22.41 -0.65 -1.12
C THR A 123 21.16 0.13 -1.50
N LYS A 124 21.29 1.10 -2.44
CA LYS A 124 20.14 1.81 -3.01
C LYS A 124 19.10 0.83 -3.55
N GLN A 125 19.54 -0.15 -4.35
CA GLN A 125 18.67 -1.16 -4.95
C GLN A 125 17.89 -1.96 -3.89
N GLU A 126 18.54 -2.34 -2.79
CA GLU A 126 17.86 -3.07 -1.72
C GLU A 126 16.85 -2.20 -0.98
N ALA A 127 17.18 -0.94 -0.70
CA ALA A 127 16.24 0.01 -0.10
C ALA A 127 15.01 0.23 -1.01
N GLU A 128 15.21 0.43 -2.31
CA GLU A 128 14.13 0.54 -3.31
C GLU A 128 13.26 -0.73 -3.36
N ARG A 129 13.90 -1.91 -3.25
CA ARG A 129 13.21 -3.20 -3.20
C ARG A 129 12.32 -3.32 -1.96
N ILE A 130 12.83 -2.95 -0.79
CA ILE A 130 12.07 -2.98 0.46
C ILE A 130 10.85 -2.06 0.35
N VAL A 131 11.05 -0.82 -0.06
CA VAL A 131 9.97 0.16 -0.16
C VAL A 131 8.93 -0.25 -1.21
N GLY A 132 9.37 -0.69 -2.40
CA GLY A 132 8.45 -1.09 -3.47
C GLY A 132 7.55 -2.26 -3.08
N ARG A 133 8.11 -3.29 -2.44
CA ARG A 133 7.33 -4.43 -1.93
C ARG A 133 6.37 -4.02 -0.81
N ALA A 134 6.83 -3.16 0.10
CA ALA A 134 6.03 -2.69 1.22
C ALA A 134 4.86 -1.81 0.76
N LEU A 135 5.07 -0.91 -0.19
CA LEU A 135 4.01 -0.10 -0.79
C LEU A 135 2.97 -0.99 -1.48
N ALA A 136 3.40 -1.94 -2.32
CA ALA A 136 2.46 -2.84 -2.99
C ALA A 136 1.63 -3.67 -2.00
N PHE A 137 2.24 -4.16 -0.91
CA PHE A 137 1.51 -4.82 0.17
C PHE A 137 0.53 -3.88 0.86
N ALA A 138 0.97 -2.68 1.25
CA ALA A 138 0.16 -1.72 1.99
C ALA A 138 -1.08 -1.27 1.20
N LEU A 139 -0.92 -0.95 -0.08
CA LEU A 139 -2.02 -0.54 -0.94
C LEU A 139 -3.04 -1.66 -1.13
N HIS A 140 -2.56 -2.86 -1.45
CA HIS A 140 -3.43 -4.02 -1.62
C HIS A 140 -4.16 -4.40 -0.32
N PHE A 141 -3.46 -4.40 0.82
CA PHE A 141 -4.06 -4.70 2.11
C PHE A 141 -5.10 -3.66 2.54
N ALA A 142 -4.81 -2.37 2.34
CA ALA A 142 -5.75 -1.30 2.66
C ALA A 142 -7.05 -1.41 1.84
N GLU A 143 -6.95 -1.70 0.56
CA GLU A 143 -8.10 -1.88 -0.31
C GLU A 143 -8.89 -3.15 0.07
N ALA A 144 -8.23 -4.31 0.13
CA ALA A 144 -8.89 -5.60 0.35
C ALA A 144 -9.47 -5.74 1.76
N GLU A 145 -8.76 -5.28 2.80
CA GLU A 145 -9.10 -5.56 4.20
C GLU A 145 -9.71 -4.37 4.95
N LEU A 146 -9.51 -3.15 4.44
CA LEU A 146 -9.99 -1.93 5.08
C LEU A 146 -10.96 -1.13 4.20
N GLY A 147 -11.09 -1.48 2.91
CA GLY A 147 -11.92 -0.75 1.94
C GLY A 147 -11.39 0.66 1.67
N TYR A 148 -10.08 0.88 1.78
CA TYR A 148 -9.44 2.17 1.56
C TYR A 148 -8.60 2.15 0.29
N GLU A 149 -8.99 2.97 -0.68
CA GLU A 149 -8.30 3.13 -1.97
C GLU A 149 -7.41 4.37 -1.96
N PHE A 150 -6.09 4.20 -2.03
CA PHE A 150 -5.14 5.31 -2.13
C PHE A 150 -5.24 6.06 -3.46
N PHE A 151 -5.58 5.36 -4.52
CA PHE A 151 -5.64 5.87 -5.89
C PHE A 151 -7.03 5.70 -6.53
N GLY A 152 -8.10 5.84 -5.75
CA GLY A 152 -9.47 5.76 -6.22
C GLY A 152 -9.85 6.87 -7.20
N TYR A 153 -10.93 6.68 -7.95
CA TYR A 153 -11.42 7.62 -8.97
C TYR A 153 -11.60 9.05 -8.45
N HIS A 154 -11.98 9.21 -7.19
CA HIS A 154 -12.23 10.52 -6.57
C HIS A 154 -10.99 11.18 -5.96
N THR A 155 -9.91 10.44 -5.74
CA THR A 155 -8.66 10.94 -5.15
C THR A 155 -7.61 11.32 -6.19
N ARG A 156 -7.92 11.12 -7.47
CA ARG A 156 -7.02 11.34 -8.60
C ARG A 156 -6.89 12.81 -8.97
N LYS A 157 -5.99 13.51 -8.36
CA LYS A 157 -5.68 14.89 -8.78
C LYS A 157 -4.35 15.06 -9.49
N ASP A 158 -3.50 14.02 -9.53
CA ASP A 158 -2.15 14.14 -10.07
C ASP A 158 -1.64 12.83 -10.69
N ASP A 159 -0.47 12.91 -11.30
CA ASP A 159 0.24 11.79 -11.91
C ASP A 159 1.03 10.94 -10.88
N THR A 160 0.72 11.00 -9.57
CA THR A 160 1.51 10.37 -8.50
C THR A 160 1.65 8.87 -8.69
N PHE A 161 0.56 8.16 -8.99
CA PHE A 161 0.63 6.71 -9.23
C PHE A 161 1.49 6.37 -10.44
N SER A 162 1.34 7.10 -11.55
CA SER A 162 2.17 6.94 -12.74
C SER A 162 3.64 7.22 -12.45
N SER A 163 3.93 8.27 -11.66
CA SER A 163 5.28 8.61 -11.22
C SER A 163 5.87 7.52 -10.32
N LEU A 164 5.09 6.98 -9.39
CA LEU A 164 5.50 5.87 -8.51
C LEU A 164 5.86 4.61 -9.30
N LEU A 165 5.05 4.23 -10.30
CA LEU A 165 5.33 3.09 -11.19
C LEU A 165 6.64 3.25 -11.96
N LYS A 166 6.93 4.47 -12.43
CA LYS A 166 8.17 4.79 -13.14
C LYS A 166 9.37 4.83 -12.21
N ALA A 167 9.20 5.39 -11.02
CA ALA A 167 10.27 5.57 -10.05
C ALA A 167 10.69 4.24 -9.37
N ASN A 168 9.77 3.28 -9.21
CA ASN A 168 10.06 2.02 -8.53
C ASN A 168 9.54 0.81 -9.31
N THR A 169 10.45 0.18 -10.07
CA THR A 169 10.13 -0.98 -10.91
C THR A 169 9.72 -2.22 -10.08
N VAL A 170 10.18 -2.32 -8.83
CA VAL A 170 9.79 -3.42 -7.93
C VAL A 170 8.34 -3.25 -7.52
N PHE A 171 7.94 -2.03 -7.16
CA PHE A 171 6.54 -1.71 -6.88
C PHE A 171 5.63 -2.08 -8.07
N ALA A 172 6.01 -1.65 -9.28
CA ALA A 172 5.23 -1.95 -10.48
C ALA A 172 5.04 -3.46 -10.71
N LYS A 173 6.12 -4.26 -10.54
CA LYS A 173 6.06 -5.73 -10.67
C LYS A 173 5.21 -6.39 -9.59
N GLU A 174 5.33 -5.94 -8.33
CA GLU A 174 4.54 -6.49 -7.23
C GLU A 174 3.04 -6.17 -7.38
N MET A 175 2.70 -4.96 -7.82
CA MET A 175 1.31 -4.58 -8.10
C MET A 175 0.73 -5.43 -9.24
N ALA A 176 1.46 -5.61 -10.33
CA ALA A 176 1.04 -6.49 -11.42
C ALA A 176 0.76 -7.91 -10.92
N SER A 177 1.70 -8.49 -10.16
CA SER A 177 1.56 -9.86 -9.62
C SER A 177 0.37 -10.02 -8.68
N ARG A 178 0.03 -9.00 -7.88
CA ARG A 178 -1.13 -9.05 -6.98
C ARG A 178 -2.45 -8.97 -7.75
N ASN A 179 -2.48 -8.20 -8.82
CA ASN A 179 -3.68 -8.04 -9.66
C ASN A 179 -3.90 -9.23 -10.61
N GLU A 180 -2.83 -9.95 -11.01
CA GLU A 180 -2.92 -11.15 -11.85
C GLU A 180 -3.57 -12.35 -11.14
N GLN A 181 -3.51 -12.41 -9.82
CA GLN A 181 -4.15 -13.49 -9.05
C GLN A 181 -5.69 -13.51 -9.19
N GLY A 182 -6.27 -12.48 -9.84
CA GLY A 182 -7.69 -12.38 -10.17
C GLY A 182 -8.05 -12.51 -11.66
N SER A 183 -7.09 -12.63 -12.57
CA SER A 183 -7.36 -12.61 -14.02
C SER A 183 -6.45 -13.60 -14.76
N SER A 184 -7.03 -14.47 -15.61
CA SER A 184 -6.25 -15.31 -16.51
C SER A 184 -5.63 -14.45 -17.63
N THR A 185 -4.31 -14.58 -17.87
CA THR A 185 -3.54 -13.70 -18.76
C THR A 185 -3.32 -14.29 -20.16
N ASP A 186 -3.94 -15.42 -20.50
CA ASP A 186 -3.71 -16.10 -21.77
C ASP A 186 -4.34 -15.34 -22.96
N GLY A 187 -3.47 -14.81 -23.84
CA GLY A 187 -3.83 -14.34 -25.18
C GLY A 187 -4.48 -12.96 -25.25
N LEU A 188 -4.22 -12.07 -24.30
CA LEU A 188 -4.89 -10.78 -24.22
C LEU A 188 -4.10 -9.67 -24.92
N GLU A 189 -4.74 -8.96 -25.85
CA GLU A 189 -4.22 -7.68 -26.34
C GLU A 189 -4.22 -6.66 -25.21
N GLU A 190 -3.04 -6.12 -24.90
CA GLU A 190 -2.87 -5.05 -23.92
C GLU A 190 -2.86 -3.68 -24.61
N GLN A 191 -3.54 -2.72 -24.00
CA GLN A 191 -3.56 -1.34 -24.45
C GLN A 191 -3.14 -0.38 -23.33
N LEU A 192 -2.91 0.88 -23.71
CA LEU A 192 -2.51 1.93 -22.78
C LEU A 192 -3.64 2.20 -21.78
N CYS A 193 -3.34 2.07 -20.50
CA CYS A 193 -4.27 2.44 -19.45
C CYS A 193 -4.37 3.98 -19.38
N PRO A 194 -5.56 4.59 -19.50
CA PRO A 194 -5.71 6.04 -19.43
C PRO A 194 -5.38 6.59 -18.04
N PHE A 195 -5.39 5.74 -17.02
CA PHE A 195 -5.11 6.12 -15.65
C PHE A 195 -3.62 6.07 -15.30
N CYS A 196 -3.01 4.90 -15.31
CA CYS A 196 -1.59 4.77 -14.92
C CYS A 196 -0.62 4.97 -16.08
N ARG A 197 -1.14 5.11 -17.31
CA ARG A 197 -0.35 5.28 -18.55
C ARG A 197 0.65 4.15 -18.81
N ALA A 198 0.39 2.98 -18.27
CA ALA A 198 1.13 1.76 -18.59
C ALA A 198 0.38 0.95 -19.65
N VAL A 199 1.11 0.23 -20.51
CA VAL A 199 0.50 -0.76 -21.42
C VAL A 199 0.22 -2.00 -20.61
N ALA A 200 -0.93 -2.06 -19.97
CA ALA A 200 -1.31 -3.07 -19.00
C ALA A 200 -2.84 -3.22 -18.88
N MET A 201 -3.60 -2.56 -19.75
CA MET A 201 -5.06 -2.66 -19.77
C MET A 201 -5.46 -3.73 -20.75
N ASN A 202 -6.24 -4.69 -20.28
CA ASN A 202 -6.83 -5.72 -21.11
C ASN A 202 -7.86 -5.10 -22.08
N ALA A 203 -7.62 -5.22 -23.38
CA ALA A 203 -8.49 -4.64 -24.41
C ALA A 203 -9.91 -5.21 -24.40
N ASN A 204 -10.10 -6.45 -23.93
CA ASN A 204 -11.39 -7.12 -23.92
C ASN A 204 -12.21 -6.80 -22.66
N THR A 205 -11.57 -6.76 -21.50
CA THR A 205 -12.26 -6.51 -20.23
C THR A 205 -12.23 -5.06 -19.79
N GLY A 206 -11.34 -4.24 -20.33
CA GLY A 206 -11.14 -2.86 -19.90
C GLY A 206 -10.47 -2.73 -18.52
N ALA A 207 -9.99 -3.82 -17.93
CA ALA A 207 -9.33 -3.82 -16.63
C ALA A 207 -7.80 -3.65 -16.78
N CYS A 208 -7.20 -2.75 -16.02
CA CYS A 208 -5.76 -2.58 -15.97
C CYS A 208 -5.15 -3.49 -14.89
N ARG A 209 -4.27 -4.41 -15.31
CA ARG A 209 -3.59 -5.33 -14.37
C ARG A 209 -2.58 -4.65 -13.44
N LEU A 210 -2.16 -3.41 -13.72
CA LEU A 210 -1.23 -2.68 -12.87
C LEU A 210 -1.92 -1.86 -11.78
N CYS A 211 -2.96 -1.12 -12.14
CA CYS A 211 -3.57 -0.18 -11.21
C CYS A 211 -5.02 -0.54 -10.82
N GLY A 212 -5.53 -1.66 -11.32
CA GLY A 212 -6.92 -2.07 -11.08
C GLY A 212 -7.97 -1.17 -11.78
N HIS A 213 -7.53 -0.10 -12.48
CA HIS A 213 -8.47 0.76 -13.18
C HIS A 213 -9.28 -0.02 -14.20
N TRP A 214 -10.58 0.19 -14.18
CA TRP A 214 -11.50 -0.38 -15.13
C TRP A 214 -12.17 0.75 -15.94
N SER A 215 -12.11 0.65 -17.28
CA SER A 215 -12.81 1.56 -18.18
C SER A 215 -13.80 0.78 -19.03
N TYR A 216 -15.06 1.17 -18.98
CA TYR A 216 -16.05 0.67 -19.91
C TYR A 216 -15.76 1.28 -21.28
N GLN A 217 -15.17 0.51 -22.19
CA GLN A 217 -15.28 0.85 -23.60
C GLN A 217 -16.67 0.39 -24.05
N SER A 218 -17.60 1.34 -24.13
CA SER A 218 -18.78 1.11 -24.96
C SER A 218 -18.26 0.81 -26.36
N LYS A 219 -18.33 -0.45 -26.79
CA LYS A 219 -18.38 -0.74 -28.21
C LYS A 219 -19.65 -0.07 -28.68
N GLU A 220 -19.57 1.18 -29.12
CA GLU A 220 -20.54 1.73 -30.03
C GLU A 220 -20.48 0.85 -31.27
N LEU A 221 -21.43 -0.09 -31.36
CA LEU A 221 -21.82 -0.72 -32.60
C LEU A 221 -22.25 0.43 -33.51
N TYR A 222 -21.33 0.88 -34.36
CA TYR A 222 -21.74 1.59 -35.57
C TYR A 222 -22.56 0.60 -36.38
N VAL A 223 -23.84 0.64 -36.17
CA VAL A 223 -24.79 0.06 -37.11
C VAL A 223 -24.91 1.07 -38.24
N ASP A 224 -24.11 0.87 -39.30
CA ASP A 224 -24.38 1.51 -40.58
C ASP A 224 -25.79 1.10 -40.99
N THR A 225 -26.74 2.00 -40.82
CA THR A 225 -28.04 1.92 -41.48
C THR A 225 -27.83 2.43 -42.90
N PRO A 226 -27.91 1.56 -43.92
CA PRO A 226 -27.96 2.04 -45.30
C PRO A 226 -29.31 2.72 -45.54
N PHE A 227 -29.22 3.92 -46.10
CA PHE A 227 -30.35 4.64 -46.69
C PHE A 227 -30.91 3.90 -47.91
#